data_7d824ffa8d13d8c15ae69a7a949d1bdd
#
_entry.id   7d824ffa8d13d8c15ae69a7a949d1bdd
#
_cell.length_a   1.000
_cell.length_b   1.000
_cell.length_c   1.000
_cell.angle_alpha   90.00
_cell.angle_beta   90.00
_cell.angle_gamma   90.00
#
_symmetry.space_group_name_H-M   'P 1'
#
loop_
_entity.id
_entity.type
_entity.pdbx_description
1 polymer ?
#
loop_
_entity_poly.entity_id
_entity_poly.type
_entity_poly.pdbx_seq_one_letter_code
_entity_poly.pdbx_strand_id
1 'polypeptide(L)'
;MTTLTPASADDICAIIDDACASGGKLEIGGGFTRADFGAPGRQVERLSLRNLSGIIDYDPAELVLTAYAGTPLAEIQEAVAVRGQGLSFEPYGAPGATIGGVIGAGAAGSRRVSAGGVRDHLLGFKAISGRGDRFLGGAKVVKNVTGYDLPKLMCGAWGRLAVMTEVTLKVLPRPPEQLTLAWHGLGDDAALALLRANLRLPADVAAAAYWPLTSGRPSLAVVRLEGVGPSIAARAARLREAFEAHGSPEDLSAAAAETLWSGLVAGAALQGDVPLWRILLPSGQTAGFVRRLAGFGAVWIADWAGGLIWAALDGHEDALRAAAQDVGGHATLASAPAAVRARIPALHPQPPAIEALSARIRRAFDPLGVFEINRFLDTPHAN
;
A
#
# COMPACT_ATOMS: atom_id res chain seq x y z
N MET A 1 -27.87 7.49 0.65
CA MET A 1 -26.50 8.02 0.66
C MET A 1 -26.27 8.72 -0.66
N THR A 2 -26.14 10.04 -0.65
CA THR A 2 -25.95 10.87 -1.85
C THR A 2 -24.51 10.81 -2.30
N THR A 3 -24.26 10.75 -3.60
CA THR A 3 -22.92 10.85 -4.18
C THR A 3 -22.82 12.12 -5.02
N LEU A 4 -21.97 13.03 -4.59
CA LEU A 4 -21.63 14.26 -5.26
C LEU A 4 -20.47 14.00 -6.22
N THR A 5 -20.58 14.46 -7.46
CA THR A 5 -19.59 14.18 -8.52
C THR A 5 -19.13 15.49 -9.17
N PRO A 6 -18.30 16.28 -8.47
CA PRO A 6 -17.81 17.55 -8.99
C PRO A 6 -17.01 17.36 -10.28
N ALA A 7 -17.12 18.32 -11.19
CA ALA A 7 -16.36 18.36 -12.45
C ALA A 7 -15.15 19.32 -12.39
N SER A 8 -15.08 20.15 -11.36
CA SER A 8 -14.03 21.15 -11.21
C SER A 8 -13.57 21.31 -9.75
N ALA A 9 -12.44 21.97 -9.56
CA ALA A 9 -11.97 22.35 -8.25
C ALA A 9 -12.89 23.40 -7.58
N ASP A 10 -13.58 24.23 -8.37
CA ASP A 10 -14.56 25.19 -7.86
C ASP A 10 -15.78 24.49 -7.28
N ASP A 11 -16.29 23.44 -7.95
CA ASP A 11 -17.38 22.63 -7.42
C ASP A 11 -17.00 21.96 -6.10
N ILE A 12 -15.76 21.47 -5.98
CA ILE A 12 -15.27 20.87 -4.73
C ILE A 12 -15.21 21.89 -3.61
N CYS A 13 -14.72 23.12 -3.86
CA CYS A 13 -14.73 24.19 -2.87
C CYS A 13 -16.16 24.48 -2.40
N ALA A 14 -17.12 24.65 -3.33
CA ALA A 14 -18.52 24.92 -2.99
C ALA A 14 -19.14 23.78 -2.13
N ILE A 15 -18.88 22.51 -2.46
CA ILE A 15 -19.34 21.37 -1.68
C ILE A 15 -18.75 21.38 -0.26
N ILE A 16 -17.46 21.71 -0.13
CA ILE A 16 -16.82 21.79 1.19
C ILE A 16 -17.39 22.97 2.00
N ASP A 17 -17.62 24.13 1.38
CA ASP A 17 -18.23 25.30 2.02
C ASP A 17 -19.64 24.99 2.53
N ASP A 18 -20.45 24.30 1.72
CA ASP A 18 -21.79 23.83 2.12
C ASP A 18 -21.71 22.84 3.30
N ALA A 19 -20.77 21.89 3.25
CA ALA A 19 -20.55 20.96 4.35
C ALA A 19 -20.09 21.68 5.63
N CYS A 20 -19.21 22.69 5.53
CA CYS A 20 -18.80 23.53 6.63
C CYS A 20 -19.99 24.29 7.25
N ALA A 21 -20.85 24.87 6.42
CA ALA A 21 -22.00 25.66 6.86
C ALA A 21 -23.08 24.78 7.52
N SER A 22 -23.30 23.57 7.00
CA SER A 22 -24.32 22.64 7.51
C SER A 22 -23.84 21.72 8.63
N GLY A 23 -22.53 21.66 8.92
CA GLY A 23 -21.93 20.64 9.79
C GLY A 23 -21.90 19.24 9.16
N GLY A 24 -22.05 19.17 7.82
CA GLY A 24 -22.02 17.95 7.05
C GLY A 24 -20.66 17.25 7.07
N LYS A 25 -20.65 15.96 6.72
CA LYS A 25 -19.43 15.15 6.61
C LYS A 25 -19.34 14.52 5.22
N LEU A 26 -18.11 14.46 4.67
CA LEU A 26 -17.84 13.99 3.33
C LEU A 26 -16.89 12.80 3.33
N GLU A 27 -17.31 11.67 2.76
CA GLU A 27 -16.43 10.55 2.43
C GLU A 27 -15.79 10.81 1.06
N ILE A 28 -14.48 11.11 1.07
CA ILE A 28 -13.73 11.39 -0.16
C ILE A 28 -13.30 10.08 -0.83
N GLY A 29 -13.49 9.98 -2.13
CA GLY A 29 -13.00 8.85 -2.91
C GLY A 29 -13.10 9.07 -4.41
N GLY A 30 -12.40 8.24 -5.17
CA GLY A 30 -12.60 8.12 -6.60
C GLY A 30 -13.60 7.01 -6.88
N GLY A 31 -13.11 5.77 -6.99
CA GLY A 31 -13.95 4.59 -7.27
C GLY A 31 -14.56 3.91 -6.04
N PHE A 32 -14.27 4.34 -4.84
CA PHE A 32 -14.69 3.72 -3.56
C PHE A 32 -14.39 2.22 -3.45
N THR A 33 -13.39 1.73 -4.18
CA THR A 33 -12.99 0.32 -4.22
C THR A 33 -12.43 -0.20 -2.89
N ARG A 34 -12.23 0.68 -1.91
CA ARG A 34 -11.79 0.39 -0.54
C ARG A 34 -12.77 0.94 0.50
N ALA A 35 -14.06 1.06 0.16
CA ALA A 35 -15.09 1.50 1.09
C ALA A 35 -15.22 0.58 2.30
N ASP A 36 -14.84 -0.69 2.15
CA ASP A 36 -14.85 -1.70 3.22
C ASP A 36 -13.65 -1.63 4.17
N PHE A 37 -12.69 -0.77 3.94
CA PHE A 37 -11.63 -0.53 4.92
C PHE A 37 -12.13 0.35 6.05
N GLY A 38 -11.90 -0.07 7.30
CA GLY A 38 -12.37 0.61 8.51
C GLY A 38 -13.82 0.35 8.89
N ALA A 39 -14.36 1.12 9.85
CA ALA A 39 -15.68 0.91 10.42
C ALA A 39 -16.81 1.00 9.37
N PRO A 40 -17.81 0.13 9.43
CA PRO A 40 -18.97 0.16 8.54
C PRO A 40 -20.01 1.21 8.99
N GLY A 41 -21.09 1.36 8.20
CA GLY A 41 -22.30 2.06 8.62
C GLY A 41 -22.23 3.59 8.64
N ARG A 42 -21.23 4.17 8.02
CA ARG A 42 -21.10 5.61 7.89
C ARG A 42 -22.19 6.17 6.96
N GLN A 43 -23.14 6.91 7.54
CA GLN A 43 -24.16 7.60 6.76
C GLN A 43 -23.73 9.04 6.51
N VAL A 44 -22.84 9.22 5.54
CA VAL A 44 -22.30 10.52 5.12
C VAL A 44 -22.42 10.66 3.62
N GLU A 45 -22.39 11.88 3.11
CA GLU A 45 -22.33 12.10 1.67
C GLU A 45 -20.97 11.68 1.11
N ARG A 46 -20.99 11.15 -0.12
CA ARG A 46 -19.79 10.78 -0.84
C ARG A 46 -19.38 11.86 -1.81
N LEU A 47 -18.13 12.30 -1.73
CA LEU A 47 -17.49 13.16 -2.70
C LEU A 47 -16.66 12.31 -3.66
N SER A 48 -17.19 12.02 -4.85
CA SER A 48 -16.53 11.19 -5.86
C SER A 48 -15.77 12.04 -6.87
N LEU A 49 -14.48 11.80 -7.00
CA LEU A 49 -13.62 12.50 -7.95
C LEU A 49 -13.61 11.88 -9.37
N ARG A 50 -14.51 10.96 -9.67
CA ARG A 50 -14.52 10.25 -10.98
C ARG A 50 -14.64 11.17 -12.19
N ASN A 51 -15.34 12.32 -12.05
CA ASN A 51 -15.45 13.29 -13.13
C ASN A 51 -14.20 14.18 -13.26
N LEU A 52 -13.34 14.20 -12.24
CA LEU A 52 -12.04 14.88 -12.29
C LEU A 52 -10.98 13.86 -12.71
N SER A 53 -10.98 13.47 -13.98
CA SER A 53 -10.25 12.35 -14.55
C SER A 53 -9.50 12.74 -15.82
N GLY A 54 -8.44 12.01 -16.12
CA GLY A 54 -7.60 12.14 -17.31
C GLY A 54 -6.15 12.54 -16.98
N ILE A 55 -5.27 12.22 -17.91
CA ILE A 55 -3.85 12.61 -17.85
C ILE A 55 -3.73 14.05 -18.29
N ILE A 56 -3.16 14.92 -17.45
CA ILE A 56 -2.98 16.35 -17.70
C ILE A 56 -1.70 16.59 -18.51
N ASP A 57 -0.63 15.88 -18.13
CA ASP A 57 0.69 16.05 -18.74
C ASP A 57 1.51 14.76 -18.51
N TYR A 58 2.25 14.36 -19.55
CA TYR A 58 3.16 13.23 -19.45
C TYR A 58 4.41 13.49 -20.27
N ASP A 59 5.54 13.61 -19.57
CA ASP A 59 6.86 13.72 -20.18
C ASP A 59 7.64 12.42 -19.98
N PRO A 60 7.69 11.53 -20.99
CA PRO A 60 8.43 10.28 -20.89
C PRO A 60 9.95 10.47 -20.76
N ALA A 61 10.52 11.59 -21.25
CA ALA A 61 11.95 11.84 -21.15
C ALA A 61 12.35 12.23 -19.73
N GLU A 62 11.51 13.04 -19.07
CA GLU A 62 11.70 13.46 -17.68
C GLU A 62 11.16 12.42 -16.68
N LEU A 63 10.51 11.35 -17.14
CA LEU A 63 9.90 10.31 -16.31
C LEU A 63 8.85 10.85 -15.34
N VAL A 64 8.06 11.84 -15.76
CA VAL A 64 7.07 12.51 -14.94
C VAL A 64 5.70 12.49 -15.60
N LEU A 65 4.68 12.10 -14.84
CA LEU A 65 3.28 12.11 -15.25
C LEU A 65 2.45 12.91 -14.26
N THR A 66 1.59 13.80 -14.75
CA THR A 66 0.59 14.52 -13.97
C THR A 66 -0.80 14.11 -14.44
N ALA A 67 -1.67 13.74 -13.50
CA ALA A 67 -3.04 13.36 -13.77
C ALA A 67 -4.00 13.93 -12.73
N TYR A 68 -5.27 14.01 -13.07
CA TYR A 68 -6.32 14.23 -12.09
C TYR A 68 -6.41 13.05 -11.12
N ALA A 69 -6.74 13.32 -9.86
CA ALA A 69 -6.79 12.29 -8.81
C ALA A 69 -7.88 11.22 -9.04
N GLY A 70 -8.93 11.56 -9.78
CA GLY A 70 -10.00 10.63 -10.18
C GLY A 70 -9.67 9.75 -11.39
N THR A 71 -8.50 9.91 -12.02
CA THR A 71 -8.09 9.11 -13.16
C THR A 71 -7.99 7.62 -12.79
N PRO A 72 -8.62 6.71 -13.57
CA PRO A 72 -8.49 5.28 -13.37
C PRO A 72 -7.02 4.85 -13.38
N LEU A 73 -6.65 3.98 -12.43
CA LEU A 73 -5.29 3.44 -12.37
C LEU A 73 -4.90 2.73 -13.68
N ALA A 74 -5.82 1.98 -14.28
CA ALA A 74 -5.61 1.26 -15.53
C ALA A 74 -5.23 2.20 -16.68
N GLU A 75 -5.92 3.35 -16.81
CA GLU A 75 -5.64 4.36 -17.83
C GLU A 75 -4.19 4.87 -17.74
N ILE A 76 -3.72 5.17 -16.52
CA ILE A 76 -2.34 5.59 -16.29
C ILE A 76 -1.37 4.47 -16.65
N GLN A 77 -1.65 3.23 -16.20
CA GLN A 77 -0.80 2.07 -16.48
C GLN A 77 -0.68 1.78 -17.99
N GLU A 78 -1.76 1.91 -18.73
CA GLU A 78 -1.78 1.77 -20.19
C GLU A 78 -0.96 2.88 -20.87
N ALA A 79 -1.18 4.13 -20.48
CA ALA A 79 -0.49 5.29 -21.08
C ALA A 79 1.03 5.20 -20.91
N VAL A 80 1.51 4.85 -19.71
CA VAL A 80 2.96 4.73 -19.47
C VAL A 80 3.55 3.47 -20.11
N ALA A 81 2.74 2.40 -20.24
CA ALA A 81 3.17 1.15 -20.87
C ALA A 81 3.53 1.31 -22.34
N VAL A 82 2.79 2.16 -23.10
CA VAL A 82 3.07 2.49 -24.51
C VAL A 82 4.48 3.06 -24.69
N ARG A 83 5.04 3.69 -23.65
CA ARG A 83 6.41 4.22 -23.64
C ARG A 83 7.44 3.28 -22.98
N GLY A 84 7.08 2.02 -22.71
CA GLY A 84 7.95 1.08 -22.00
C GLY A 84 8.23 1.47 -20.56
N GLN A 85 7.33 2.27 -19.95
CA GLN A 85 7.46 2.76 -18.57
C GLN A 85 6.38 2.17 -17.68
N GLY A 86 6.50 2.36 -16.37
CA GLY A 86 5.53 1.88 -15.39
C GLY A 86 5.62 2.60 -14.05
N LEU A 87 4.61 2.38 -13.23
CA LEU A 87 4.58 2.78 -11.83
C LEU A 87 5.31 1.71 -11.01
N SER A 88 6.60 1.94 -10.74
CA SER A 88 7.51 0.92 -10.18
C SER A 88 7.18 0.51 -8.75
N PHE A 89 6.37 1.27 -8.02
CA PHE A 89 5.87 0.87 -6.71
C PHE A 89 4.74 -0.18 -6.76
N GLU A 90 4.41 -0.69 -7.95
CA GLU A 90 3.38 -1.68 -8.19
C GLU A 90 2.05 -1.32 -7.50
N PRO A 91 1.39 -0.22 -7.93
CA PRO A 91 0.10 0.15 -7.37
C PRO A 91 -0.92 -0.93 -7.63
N TYR A 92 -1.79 -1.16 -6.66
CA TYR A 92 -2.88 -2.10 -6.81
C TYR A 92 -4.21 -1.53 -6.32
N GLY A 93 -5.29 -2.05 -6.90
CA GLY A 93 -6.66 -1.71 -6.54
C GLY A 93 -7.64 -2.59 -7.32
N ALA A 94 -8.85 -2.73 -6.82
CA ALA A 94 -9.91 -3.41 -7.55
C ALA A 94 -10.28 -2.61 -8.83
N PRO A 95 -10.97 -3.22 -9.80
CA PRO A 95 -11.48 -2.51 -10.97
C PRO A 95 -12.19 -1.21 -10.58
N GLY A 96 -11.86 -0.12 -11.26
CA GLY A 96 -12.35 1.23 -10.94
C GLY A 96 -11.57 1.97 -9.85
N ALA A 97 -10.46 1.43 -9.36
CA ALA A 97 -9.54 2.18 -8.50
C ALA A 97 -8.95 3.39 -9.25
N THR A 98 -8.82 4.53 -8.54
CA THR A 98 -8.25 5.76 -9.08
C THR A 98 -6.89 6.04 -8.48
N ILE A 99 -6.07 6.82 -9.17
CA ILE A 99 -4.72 7.13 -8.70
C ILE A 99 -4.73 7.88 -7.36
N GLY A 100 -5.66 8.81 -7.14
CA GLY A 100 -5.83 9.48 -5.85
C GLY A 100 -6.20 8.52 -4.73
N GLY A 101 -7.03 7.49 -5.02
CA GLY A 101 -7.38 6.43 -4.08
C GLY A 101 -6.18 5.54 -3.73
N VAL A 102 -5.33 5.21 -4.70
CA VAL A 102 -4.08 4.46 -4.49
C VAL A 102 -3.12 5.22 -3.60
N ILE A 103 -2.91 6.52 -3.87
CA ILE A 103 -2.06 7.40 -3.07
C ILE A 103 -2.62 7.54 -1.66
N GLY A 104 -3.92 7.85 -1.56
CA GLY A 104 -4.60 8.01 -0.27
C GLY A 104 -4.54 6.77 0.61
N ALA A 105 -4.55 5.57 0.02
CA ALA A 105 -4.40 4.31 0.74
C ALA A 105 -2.94 3.89 0.98
N GLY A 106 -1.97 4.50 0.32
CA GLY A 106 -0.56 4.13 0.42
C GLY A 106 -0.26 2.74 -0.15
N ALA A 107 -0.98 2.33 -1.22
CA ALA A 107 -0.89 0.99 -1.77
C ALA A 107 0.38 0.78 -2.60
N ALA A 108 1.19 -0.21 -2.23
CA ALA A 108 2.41 -0.59 -2.94
C ALA A 108 2.59 -2.11 -2.89
N GLY A 109 3.05 -2.69 -4.02
CA GLY A 109 3.29 -4.12 -4.17
C GLY A 109 4.66 -4.59 -3.69
N SER A 110 5.05 -5.78 -4.14
CA SER A 110 6.24 -6.50 -3.65
C SER A 110 7.56 -5.82 -3.98
N ARG A 111 7.63 -4.97 -5.04
CA ARG A 111 8.81 -4.18 -5.38
C ARG A 111 9.13 -3.06 -4.40
N ARG A 112 8.34 -2.87 -3.37
CA ARG A 112 8.61 -1.83 -2.37
C ARG A 112 10.02 -1.91 -1.78
N VAL A 113 10.61 -3.10 -1.68
CA VAL A 113 11.96 -3.30 -1.13
C VAL A 113 13.08 -2.75 -2.03
N SER A 114 12.82 -2.65 -3.33
CA SER A 114 13.78 -2.16 -4.34
C SER A 114 13.41 -0.81 -4.93
N ALA A 115 12.14 -0.63 -5.28
CA ALA A 115 11.64 0.57 -5.97
C ALA A 115 11.04 1.64 -5.02
N GLY A 116 10.87 1.32 -3.73
CA GLY A 116 10.14 2.17 -2.80
C GLY A 116 8.62 2.03 -2.92
N GLY A 117 7.88 2.79 -2.14
CA GLY A 117 6.41 2.82 -2.16
C GLY A 117 5.87 4.04 -2.89
N VAL A 118 4.54 4.18 -2.93
CA VAL A 118 3.88 5.34 -3.55
C VAL A 118 4.39 6.67 -3.00
N ARG A 119 4.77 6.70 -1.74
CA ARG A 119 5.35 7.85 -1.04
C ARG A 119 6.67 8.33 -1.65
N ASP A 120 7.43 7.42 -2.28
CA ASP A 120 8.72 7.71 -2.90
C ASP A 120 8.57 8.10 -4.37
N HIS A 121 7.35 7.98 -4.91
CA HIS A 121 7.01 8.29 -6.29
C HIS A 121 6.07 9.49 -6.45
N LEU A 122 5.37 9.94 -5.40
CA LEU A 122 4.57 11.15 -5.44
C LEU A 122 5.48 12.37 -5.33
N LEU A 123 5.64 13.10 -6.43
CA LEU A 123 6.48 14.28 -6.53
C LEU A 123 5.75 15.56 -6.11
N GLY A 124 4.46 15.65 -6.44
CA GLY A 124 3.64 16.81 -6.14
C GLY A 124 2.16 16.53 -6.25
N PHE A 125 1.37 17.47 -5.75
CA PHE A 125 -0.09 17.42 -5.82
C PHE A 125 -0.70 18.80 -5.72
N LYS A 126 -1.95 18.96 -6.20
CA LYS A 126 -2.86 20.04 -5.82
C LYS A 126 -3.99 19.45 -5.01
N ALA A 127 -4.47 20.19 -4.01
CA ALA A 127 -5.53 19.73 -3.12
C ALA A 127 -6.36 20.90 -2.57
N ILE A 128 -7.51 20.54 -1.97
CA ILE A 128 -8.41 21.45 -1.28
C ILE A 128 -8.55 20.96 0.17
N SER A 129 -8.32 21.84 1.12
CA SER A 129 -8.42 21.56 2.57
C SER A 129 -9.88 21.45 3.02
N GLY A 130 -10.11 20.99 4.26
CA GLY A 130 -11.43 21.02 4.89
C GLY A 130 -11.96 22.42 5.21
N ARG A 131 -11.24 23.49 4.81
CA ARG A 131 -11.67 24.89 4.83
C ARG A 131 -12.06 25.45 3.46
N GLY A 132 -11.99 24.62 2.41
CA GLY A 132 -12.15 25.09 1.03
C GLY A 132 -10.87 25.74 0.44
N ASP A 133 -9.78 25.87 1.20
CA ASP A 133 -8.55 26.50 0.71
C ASP A 133 -7.82 25.58 -0.28
N ARG A 134 -7.44 26.15 -1.44
CA ARG A 134 -6.61 25.47 -2.41
C ARG A 134 -5.14 25.59 -2.04
N PHE A 135 -4.43 24.50 -2.10
CA PHE A 135 -2.99 24.48 -1.85
C PHE A 135 -2.30 23.45 -2.72
N LEU A 136 -1.00 23.55 -2.79
CA LEU A 136 -0.14 22.61 -3.51
C LEU A 136 1.01 22.17 -2.60
N GLY A 137 1.54 20.98 -2.87
CA GLY A 137 2.72 20.44 -2.22
C GLY A 137 3.63 19.76 -3.22
N GLY A 138 4.94 19.89 -3.01
CA GLY A 138 5.93 19.36 -3.96
C GLY A 138 6.01 20.15 -5.26
N ALA A 139 6.68 19.57 -6.25
CA ALA A 139 6.85 20.15 -7.58
C ALA A 139 7.12 19.04 -8.62
N LYS A 140 7.19 19.39 -9.91
CA LYS A 140 7.60 18.45 -10.99
C LYS A 140 9.09 18.06 -10.94
N VAL A 141 9.77 18.23 -9.80
CA VAL A 141 11.21 17.95 -9.64
C VAL A 141 11.43 16.86 -8.59
N VAL A 142 12.41 16.03 -8.82
CA VAL A 142 12.73 14.86 -7.97
C VAL A 142 13.24 15.26 -6.58
N LYS A 143 13.74 16.50 -6.41
CA LYS A 143 14.29 16.98 -5.16
C LYS A 143 13.60 18.28 -4.71
N ASN A 144 12.79 18.21 -3.67
CA ASN A 144 12.32 19.38 -2.94
C ASN A 144 13.35 19.73 -1.84
N VAL A 145 13.89 20.95 -1.87
CA VAL A 145 14.91 21.41 -0.91
C VAL A 145 14.39 22.46 0.08
N THR A 146 13.12 22.88 -0.06
CA THR A 146 12.52 23.91 0.78
C THR A 146 11.13 23.50 1.27
N GLY A 147 10.85 23.76 2.56
CA GLY A 147 9.56 23.49 3.17
C GLY A 147 9.33 22.03 3.59
N TYR A 148 8.12 21.76 4.05
CA TYR A 148 7.69 20.41 4.46
C TYR A 148 7.42 19.52 3.25
N ASP A 149 7.73 18.24 3.38
CA ASP A 149 7.42 17.23 2.36
C ASP A 149 5.94 16.81 2.45
N LEU A 150 5.05 17.71 2.03
CA LEU A 150 3.60 17.47 2.04
C LEU A 150 3.18 16.27 1.17
N PRO A 151 3.80 15.97 0.00
CA PRO A 151 3.50 14.75 -0.74
C PRO A 151 3.58 13.49 0.12
N LYS A 152 4.60 13.37 0.96
CA LYS A 152 4.73 12.21 1.86
C LYS A 152 3.66 12.16 2.95
N LEU A 153 3.13 13.30 3.37
CA LEU A 153 2.05 13.38 4.35
C LEU A 153 0.71 12.91 3.75
N MET A 154 0.46 13.22 2.47
CA MET A 154 -0.77 12.83 1.78
C MET A 154 -0.87 11.34 1.49
N CYS A 155 0.29 10.66 1.33
CA CYS A 155 0.32 9.22 1.10
C CYS A 155 -0.14 8.45 2.36
N GLY A 156 -1.20 7.67 2.22
CA GLY A 156 -1.78 6.92 3.34
C GLY A 156 -2.68 7.74 4.28
N ALA A 157 -3.05 8.96 3.88
CA ALA A 157 -3.92 9.83 4.68
C ALA A 157 -5.42 9.47 4.60
N TRP A 158 -5.82 8.60 3.68
CA TRP A 158 -7.20 8.12 3.51
C TRP A 158 -8.25 9.22 3.31
N GLY A 159 -7.85 10.34 2.70
CA GLY A 159 -8.73 11.50 2.49
C GLY A 159 -9.03 12.32 3.75
N ARG A 160 -8.36 12.07 4.88
CA ARG A 160 -8.61 12.77 6.16
C ARG A 160 -7.95 14.14 6.27
N LEU A 161 -7.10 14.50 5.32
CA LEU A 161 -6.38 15.79 5.36
C LEU A 161 -6.92 16.77 4.32
N ALA A 162 -7.15 16.29 3.10
CA ALA A 162 -7.58 17.13 1.99
C ALA A 162 -8.11 16.29 0.83
N VAL A 163 -8.81 16.95 -0.08
CA VAL A 163 -9.23 16.40 -1.37
C VAL A 163 -8.12 16.67 -2.39
N MET A 164 -7.33 15.66 -2.74
CA MET A 164 -6.37 15.77 -3.84
C MET A 164 -7.12 15.90 -5.17
N THR A 165 -6.82 16.93 -5.95
CA THR A 165 -7.42 17.16 -7.28
C THR A 165 -6.51 16.74 -8.40
N GLU A 166 -5.22 16.99 -8.28
CA GLU A 166 -4.18 16.62 -9.24
C GLU A 166 -3.00 15.97 -8.51
N VAL A 167 -2.33 15.04 -9.17
CA VAL A 167 -1.15 14.34 -8.64
C VAL A 167 -0.07 14.25 -9.70
N THR A 168 1.18 14.48 -9.29
CA THR A 168 2.36 14.34 -10.15
C THR A 168 3.19 13.17 -9.64
N LEU A 169 3.46 12.22 -10.51
CA LEU A 169 4.12 10.96 -10.19
C LEU A 169 5.40 10.78 -10.99
N LYS A 170 6.39 10.19 -10.34
CA LYS A 170 7.55 9.62 -11.01
C LYS A 170 7.16 8.29 -11.64
N VAL A 171 7.50 8.10 -12.91
CA VAL A 171 7.45 6.82 -13.61
C VAL A 171 8.87 6.33 -13.87
N LEU A 172 9.04 5.04 -14.14
CA LEU A 172 10.35 4.47 -14.43
C LEU A 172 10.27 3.54 -15.64
N PRO A 173 11.37 3.33 -16.38
CA PRO A 173 11.43 2.31 -17.40
C PRO A 173 11.06 0.94 -16.84
N ARG A 174 10.27 0.17 -17.60
CA ARG A 174 10.01 -1.23 -17.25
C ARG A 174 11.28 -2.04 -17.49
N PRO A 175 11.62 -2.97 -16.59
CA PRO A 175 12.70 -3.91 -16.85
C PRO A 175 12.37 -4.73 -18.10
N PRO A 176 13.33 -4.91 -19.04
CA PRO A 176 13.09 -5.67 -20.25
C PRO A 176 12.83 -7.14 -20.00
N GLU A 177 13.44 -7.72 -18.96
CA GLU A 177 13.32 -9.11 -18.59
C GLU A 177 13.13 -9.28 -17.08
N GLN A 178 12.52 -10.39 -16.69
CA GLN A 178 12.33 -10.81 -15.31
C GLN A 178 12.61 -12.31 -15.16
N LEU A 179 13.18 -12.70 -14.02
CA LEU A 179 13.37 -14.08 -13.61
C LEU A 179 12.92 -14.24 -12.16
N THR A 180 12.10 -15.23 -11.87
CA THR A 180 11.74 -15.63 -10.51
C THR A 180 12.37 -16.96 -10.19
N LEU A 181 13.25 -16.97 -9.18
CA LEU A 181 13.84 -18.18 -8.59
C LEU A 181 12.96 -18.68 -7.45
N ALA A 182 12.70 -19.97 -7.38
CA ALA A 182 11.81 -20.60 -6.42
C ALA A 182 12.48 -21.76 -5.68
N TRP A 183 12.58 -21.68 -4.35
CA TRP A 183 13.04 -22.75 -3.47
C TRP A 183 11.84 -23.40 -2.80
N HIS A 184 11.70 -24.71 -2.96
CA HIS A 184 10.60 -25.50 -2.41
C HIS A 184 11.02 -26.22 -1.12
N GLY A 185 10.07 -26.41 -0.20
CA GLY A 185 10.23 -27.28 0.97
C GLY A 185 11.09 -26.72 2.09
N LEU A 186 11.48 -25.45 2.05
CA LEU A 186 12.24 -24.83 3.14
C LEU A 186 11.35 -24.65 4.38
N GLY A 187 11.89 -24.93 5.56
CA GLY A 187 11.26 -24.54 6.81
C GLY A 187 11.26 -23.02 6.98
N ASP A 188 10.33 -22.49 7.80
CA ASP A 188 10.09 -21.05 7.98
C ASP A 188 11.37 -20.28 8.32
N ASP A 189 12.17 -20.76 9.27
CA ASP A 189 13.41 -20.09 9.69
C ASP A 189 14.43 -20.00 8.55
N ALA A 190 14.62 -21.08 7.79
CA ALA A 190 15.54 -21.12 6.65
C ALA A 190 15.06 -20.21 5.51
N ALA A 191 13.77 -20.27 5.16
CA ALA A 191 13.18 -19.45 4.13
C ALA A 191 13.27 -17.94 4.46
N LEU A 192 12.88 -17.54 5.67
CA LEU A 192 12.95 -16.14 6.10
C LEU A 192 14.40 -15.64 6.21
N ALA A 193 15.34 -16.51 6.59
CA ALA A 193 16.78 -16.19 6.58
C ALA A 193 17.27 -15.97 5.15
N LEU A 194 16.88 -16.82 4.19
CA LEU A 194 17.20 -16.71 2.77
C LEU A 194 16.65 -15.39 2.21
N LEU A 195 15.36 -15.06 2.44
CA LEU A 195 14.76 -13.80 1.97
C LEU A 195 15.54 -12.57 2.46
N ARG A 196 15.91 -12.55 3.73
CA ARG A 196 16.67 -11.45 4.31
C ARG A 196 18.11 -11.36 3.80
N ALA A 197 18.76 -12.51 3.62
CA ALA A 197 20.13 -12.58 3.13
C ALA A 197 20.25 -12.06 1.69
N ASN A 198 19.23 -12.31 0.84
CA ASN A 198 19.17 -11.80 -0.52
C ASN A 198 19.35 -10.29 -0.62
N LEU A 199 18.80 -9.51 0.33
CA LEU A 199 18.92 -8.05 0.33
C LEU A 199 20.33 -7.54 0.65
N ARG A 200 21.21 -8.41 1.15
CA ARG A 200 22.61 -8.08 1.49
C ARG A 200 23.59 -8.48 0.41
N LEU A 201 23.16 -9.33 -0.51
CA LEU A 201 23.98 -9.76 -1.64
C LEU A 201 23.96 -8.71 -2.75
N PRO A 202 25.03 -8.58 -3.54
CA PRO A 202 25.05 -7.70 -4.71
C PRO A 202 24.29 -8.34 -5.88
N ALA A 203 23.01 -8.67 -5.64
CA ALA A 203 22.12 -9.33 -6.57
C ALA A 203 20.97 -8.42 -7.04
N ASP A 204 20.85 -7.21 -6.49
CA ASP A 204 19.81 -6.24 -6.85
C ASP A 204 18.43 -6.89 -6.99
N VAL A 205 17.97 -7.50 -5.89
CA VAL A 205 16.72 -8.26 -5.83
C VAL A 205 15.54 -7.32 -5.92
N ALA A 206 14.65 -7.53 -6.88
CA ALA A 206 13.47 -6.70 -7.08
C ALA A 206 12.36 -6.96 -6.06
N ALA A 207 12.13 -8.22 -5.71
CA ALA A 207 11.15 -8.65 -4.71
C ALA A 207 11.52 -10.01 -4.13
N ALA A 208 11.10 -10.29 -2.89
CA ALA A 208 11.29 -11.58 -2.24
C ALA A 208 10.12 -11.90 -1.30
N ALA A 209 9.57 -13.12 -1.42
CA ALA A 209 8.38 -13.54 -0.71
C ALA A 209 8.44 -15.00 -0.28
N TYR A 210 7.59 -15.40 0.67
CA TYR A 210 7.52 -16.77 1.18
C TYR A 210 6.10 -17.19 1.52
N TRP A 211 5.74 -18.36 1.08
CA TRP A 211 4.54 -19.11 1.47
C TRP A 211 4.95 -20.28 2.35
N PRO A 212 4.49 -20.35 3.61
CA PRO A 212 4.80 -21.48 4.48
C PRO A 212 4.09 -22.75 4.03
N LEU A 213 4.55 -23.88 4.54
CA LEU A 213 3.91 -25.17 4.35
C LEU A 213 2.46 -25.13 4.84
N THR A 214 1.54 -25.53 3.99
CA THR A 214 0.13 -25.77 4.35
C THR A 214 -0.29 -27.18 3.94
N SER A 215 -1.42 -27.69 4.48
CA SER A 215 -1.99 -28.95 4.04
C SER A 215 -2.26 -28.91 2.52
N GLY A 216 -1.48 -29.64 1.73
CA GLY A 216 -1.64 -29.76 0.28
C GLY A 216 -0.71 -28.88 -0.57
N ARG A 217 0.15 -28.04 0.03
CA ARG A 217 1.17 -27.27 -0.70
C ARG A 217 2.50 -27.27 0.06
N PRO A 218 3.62 -27.63 -0.60
CA PRO A 218 4.95 -27.42 -0.02
C PRO A 218 5.18 -25.92 0.19
N SER A 219 6.05 -25.59 1.13
CA SER A 219 6.51 -24.22 1.31
C SER A 219 7.24 -23.73 0.07
N LEU A 220 7.20 -22.41 -0.18
CA LEU A 220 7.76 -21.78 -1.37
C LEU A 220 8.41 -20.46 -1.02
N ALA A 221 9.73 -20.36 -1.13
CA ALA A 221 10.47 -19.11 -1.04
C ALA A 221 10.85 -18.65 -2.45
N VAL A 222 10.55 -17.39 -2.78
CA VAL A 222 10.80 -16.84 -4.12
C VAL A 222 11.55 -15.53 -4.09
N VAL A 223 12.37 -15.35 -5.13
CA VAL A 223 13.14 -14.12 -5.34
C VAL A 223 13.00 -13.71 -6.79
N ARG A 224 12.62 -12.44 -7.02
CA ARG A 224 12.50 -11.85 -8.36
C ARG A 224 13.70 -10.98 -8.68
N LEU A 225 14.31 -11.26 -9.83
CA LEU A 225 15.34 -10.47 -10.48
C LEU A 225 14.76 -9.77 -11.71
N GLU A 226 15.20 -8.55 -11.96
CA GLU A 226 14.74 -7.73 -13.08
C GLU A 226 15.94 -7.03 -13.75
N GLY A 227 15.84 -6.77 -15.06
CA GLY A 227 16.88 -6.07 -15.81
C GLY A 227 17.15 -6.67 -17.18
N VAL A 228 18.38 -6.57 -17.68
CA VAL A 228 18.81 -7.18 -18.94
C VAL A 228 19.30 -8.60 -18.73
N GLY A 229 19.03 -9.51 -19.67
CA GLY A 229 19.27 -10.93 -19.56
C GLY A 229 20.65 -11.33 -19.01
N PRO A 230 21.78 -10.86 -19.60
CA PRO A 230 23.11 -11.19 -19.08
C PRO A 230 23.34 -10.78 -17.62
N SER A 231 22.79 -9.65 -17.18
CA SER A 231 22.85 -9.22 -15.78
C SER A 231 22.00 -10.11 -14.87
N ILE A 232 20.78 -10.46 -15.30
CA ILE A 232 19.91 -11.40 -14.57
C ILE A 232 20.61 -12.75 -14.40
N ALA A 233 21.19 -13.31 -15.46
CA ALA A 233 21.89 -14.58 -15.43
C ALA A 233 23.05 -14.59 -14.43
N ALA A 234 23.88 -13.55 -14.43
CA ALA A 234 25.00 -13.43 -13.50
C ALA A 234 24.55 -13.30 -12.04
N ARG A 235 23.49 -12.53 -11.79
CA ARG A 235 22.91 -12.36 -10.44
C ARG A 235 22.22 -13.64 -9.96
N ALA A 236 21.50 -14.33 -10.84
CA ALA A 236 20.90 -15.61 -10.54
C ALA A 236 21.95 -16.68 -10.19
N ALA A 237 23.08 -16.72 -10.90
CA ALA A 237 24.20 -17.63 -10.59
C ALA A 237 24.73 -17.37 -9.18
N ARG A 238 24.92 -16.09 -8.79
CA ARG A 238 25.35 -15.73 -7.42
C ARG A 238 24.36 -16.18 -6.35
N LEU A 239 23.05 -16.03 -6.61
CA LEU A 239 22.03 -16.46 -5.65
C LEU A 239 22.01 -18.00 -5.52
N ARG A 240 22.17 -18.74 -6.62
CA ARG A 240 22.28 -20.21 -6.60
C ARG A 240 23.50 -20.67 -5.80
N GLU A 241 24.65 -20.06 -6.01
CA GLU A 241 25.88 -20.33 -5.26
C GLU A 241 25.71 -19.99 -3.77
N ALA A 242 25.23 -18.78 -3.45
CA ALA A 242 25.08 -18.32 -2.06
C ALA A 242 24.09 -19.17 -1.24
N PHE A 243 23.13 -19.80 -1.89
CA PHE A 243 22.08 -20.62 -1.27
C PHE A 243 22.13 -22.10 -1.66
N GLU A 244 23.27 -22.59 -2.15
CA GLU A 244 23.49 -23.97 -2.55
C GLU A 244 23.06 -24.98 -1.48
N ALA A 245 23.32 -24.66 -0.18
CA ALA A 245 22.92 -25.48 0.95
C ALA A 245 21.37 -25.66 1.08
N HIS A 246 20.58 -24.83 0.41
CA HIS A 246 19.12 -24.92 0.38
C HIS A 246 18.58 -25.64 -0.87
N GLY A 247 19.45 -26.23 -1.68
CA GLY A 247 19.11 -26.87 -2.94
C GLY A 247 19.03 -25.89 -4.11
N SER A 248 18.96 -26.45 -5.32
CA SER A 248 18.83 -25.66 -6.55
C SER A 248 17.42 -25.09 -6.67
N PRO A 249 17.25 -23.78 -6.90
CA PRO A 249 15.93 -23.21 -7.16
C PRO A 249 15.43 -23.56 -8.56
N GLU A 250 14.13 -23.64 -8.71
CA GLU A 250 13.43 -23.68 -9.98
C GLU A 250 13.39 -22.28 -10.60
N ASP A 251 13.58 -22.19 -11.91
CA ASP A 251 13.31 -21.00 -12.70
C ASP A 251 11.83 -21.02 -13.10
N LEU A 252 11.01 -20.21 -12.46
CA LEU A 252 9.58 -20.16 -12.77
C LEU A 252 9.35 -19.62 -14.19
N SER A 253 8.42 -20.24 -14.91
CA SER A 253 7.93 -19.67 -16.17
C SER A 253 7.29 -18.29 -15.93
N ALA A 254 7.26 -17.43 -16.95
CA ALA A 254 6.66 -16.10 -16.85
C ALA A 254 5.21 -16.15 -16.34
N ALA A 255 4.40 -17.07 -16.85
CA ALA A 255 3.00 -17.23 -16.45
C ALA A 255 2.86 -17.69 -14.98
N ALA A 256 3.71 -18.63 -14.52
CA ALA A 256 3.71 -19.07 -13.13
C ALA A 256 4.14 -17.94 -12.19
N ALA A 257 5.18 -17.20 -12.55
CA ALA A 257 5.66 -16.04 -11.81
C ALA A 257 4.59 -14.95 -11.71
N GLU A 258 3.92 -14.59 -12.82
CA GLU A 258 2.85 -13.60 -12.83
C GLU A 258 1.69 -13.99 -11.90
N THR A 259 1.23 -15.24 -11.99
CA THR A 259 0.17 -15.78 -11.12
C THR A 259 0.57 -15.68 -9.66
N LEU A 260 1.81 -16.02 -9.34
CA LEU A 260 2.32 -16.02 -7.97
C LEU A 260 2.42 -14.61 -7.41
N TRP A 261 3.02 -13.68 -8.14
CA TRP A 261 3.18 -12.30 -7.69
C TRP A 261 1.85 -11.54 -7.61
N SER A 262 0.91 -11.80 -8.53
CA SER A 262 -0.44 -11.24 -8.45
C SER A 262 -1.22 -11.75 -7.24
N GLY A 263 -1.02 -13.00 -6.82
CA GLY A 263 -1.59 -13.59 -5.61
C GLY A 263 -1.13 -12.94 -4.31
N LEU A 264 0.05 -12.28 -4.30
CA LEU A 264 0.53 -11.52 -3.14
C LEU A 264 -0.14 -10.15 -2.99
N VAL A 265 -0.60 -9.59 -4.10
CA VAL A 265 -1.18 -8.25 -4.12
C VAL A 265 -2.34 -8.15 -3.12
N ALA A 266 -2.22 -7.23 -2.17
CA ALA A 266 -3.22 -7.01 -1.11
C ALA A 266 -3.54 -8.27 -0.27
N GLY A 267 -2.65 -9.26 -0.23
CA GLY A 267 -2.91 -10.53 0.46
C GLY A 267 -3.98 -11.37 -0.24
N ALA A 268 -4.14 -11.23 -1.56
CA ALA A 268 -5.22 -11.87 -2.32
C ALA A 268 -5.30 -13.38 -2.12
N ALA A 269 -4.15 -14.06 -1.96
CA ALA A 269 -4.10 -15.50 -1.71
C ALA A 269 -4.71 -15.93 -0.35
N LEU A 270 -4.96 -14.99 0.56
CA LEU A 270 -5.55 -15.23 1.89
C LEU A 270 -6.91 -14.56 2.06
N GLN A 271 -7.46 -13.94 1.02
CA GLN A 271 -8.77 -13.28 1.11
C GLN A 271 -9.89 -14.32 1.28
N GLY A 272 -10.87 -13.97 2.12
CA GLY A 272 -12.02 -14.81 2.44
C GLY A 272 -12.84 -14.16 3.55
N ASP A 273 -13.65 -14.97 4.25
CA ASP A 273 -14.49 -14.53 5.37
C ASP A 273 -13.72 -14.32 6.68
N VAL A 274 -12.46 -14.78 6.73
CA VAL A 274 -11.59 -14.60 7.89
C VAL A 274 -10.93 -13.22 7.84
N PRO A 275 -10.84 -12.49 8.98
CA PRO A 275 -10.16 -11.22 9.03
C PRO A 275 -8.73 -11.28 8.48
N LEU A 276 -8.40 -10.41 7.52
CA LEU A 276 -7.09 -10.29 6.91
C LEU A 276 -6.31 -9.15 7.57
N TRP A 277 -5.14 -9.49 8.07
CA TRP A 277 -4.23 -8.55 8.72
C TRP A 277 -3.02 -8.27 7.84
N ARG A 278 -2.65 -6.99 7.77
CA ARG A 278 -1.42 -6.49 7.17
C ARG A 278 -0.47 -6.08 8.29
N ILE A 279 0.62 -6.83 8.45
CA ILE A 279 1.55 -6.67 9.58
C ILE A 279 2.91 -6.26 9.03
N LEU A 280 3.37 -5.09 9.43
CA LEU A 280 4.70 -4.58 9.11
C LEU A 280 5.60 -4.74 10.32
N LEU A 281 6.80 -5.25 10.08
CA LEU A 281 7.80 -5.45 11.14
C LEU A 281 9.22 -5.44 10.56
N PRO A 282 10.25 -5.21 11.39
CA PRO A 282 11.63 -5.38 10.94
C PRO A 282 11.86 -6.83 10.51
N SER A 283 12.36 -7.06 9.29
CA SER A 283 12.53 -8.40 8.72
C SER A 283 13.41 -9.33 9.57
N GLY A 284 14.27 -8.77 10.42
CA GLY A 284 15.06 -9.54 11.41
C GLY A 284 14.23 -10.19 12.52
N GLN A 285 13.02 -9.70 12.77
CA GLN A 285 12.12 -10.18 13.83
C GLN A 285 11.08 -11.18 13.32
N THR A 286 10.98 -11.37 12.00
CA THR A 286 9.89 -12.12 11.37
C THR A 286 9.85 -13.57 11.80
N ALA A 287 10.98 -14.26 11.87
CA ALA A 287 11.03 -15.67 12.28
C ALA A 287 10.48 -15.90 13.70
N GLY A 288 10.83 -15.01 14.65
CA GLY A 288 10.26 -15.04 16.00
C GLY A 288 8.76 -14.72 16.04
N PHE A 289 8.36 -13.78 15.21
CA PHE A 289 6.97 -13.34 15.14
C PHE A 289 6.04 -14.40 14.55
N VAL A 290 6.42 -15.06 13.45
CA VAL A 290 5.57 -16.10 12.82
C VAL A 290 5.38 -17.33 13.69
N ARG A 291 6.34 -17.65 14.57
CA ARG A 291 6.14 -18.70 15.59
C ARG A 291 5.03 -18.34 16.60
N ARG A 292 4.84 -17.05 16.92
CA ARG A 292 3.68 -16.59 17.72
C ARG A 292 2.39 -16.71 16.92
N LEU A 293 2.40 -16.36 15.62
CA LEU A 293 1.23 -16.52 14.75
C LEU A 293 0.75 -17.96 14.67
N ALA A 294 1.66 -18.93 14.65
CA ALA A 294 1.33 -20.34 14.67
C ALA A 294 0.53 -20.71 15.93
N GLY A 295 0.87 -20.11 17.08
CA GLY A 295 0.12 -20.28 18.34
C GLY A 295 -1.31 -19.71 18.30
N PHE A 296 -1.59 -18.78 17.38
CA PHE A 296 -2.94 -18.24 17.17
C PHE A 296 -3.73 -18.96 16.07
N GLY A 297 -3.11 -19.94 15.38
CA GLY A 297 -3.75 -20.64 14.26
C GLY A 297 -3.86 -19.81 12.99
N ALA A 298 -3.04 -18.77 12.83
CA ALA A 298 -3.05 -17.92 11.64
C ALA A 298 -2.51 -18.64 10.41
N VAL A 299 -3.15 -18.41 9.25
CA VAL A 299 -2.58 -18.71 7.95
C VAL A 299 -1.90 -17.42 7.44
N TRP A 300 -0.65 -17.50 6.99
CA TRP A 300 0.11 -16.32 6.66
C TRP A 300 1.01 -16.49 5.43
N ILE A 301 1.41 -15.39 4.84
CA ILE A 301 2.43 -15.28 3.80
C ILE A 301 3.34 -14.09 4.11
N ALA A 302 4.61 -14.18 3.72
CA ALA A 302 5.57 -13.09 3.88
C ALA A 302 5.89 -12.46 2.54
N ASP A 303 5.99 -11.13 2.53
CA ASP A 303 6.43 -10.30 1.41
C ASP A 303 7.50 -9.31 1.90
N TRP A 304 8.04 -8.51 1.00
CA TRP A 304 9.06 -7.50 1.29
C TRP A 304 10.27 -8.08 2.04
N ALA A 305 10.71 -9.27 1.61
CA ALA A 305 11.78 -10.01 2.26
C ALA A 305 11.56 -10.23 3.76
N GLY A 306 10.32 -10.48 4.15
CA GLY A 306 9.89 -10.67 5.52
C GLY A 306 9.50 -9.39 6.27
N GLY A 307 9.57 -8.22 5.64
CA GLY A 307 9.14 -6.95 6.25
C GLY A 307 7.62 -6.74 6.25
N LEU A 308 6.89 -7.51 5.49
CA LEU A 308 5.43 -7.54 5.44
C LEU A 308 4.94 -8.97 5.64
N ILE A 309 4.01 -9.16 6.58
CA ILE A 309 3.24 -10.39 6.73
C ILE A 309 1.77 -10.08 6.45
N TRP A 310 1.18 -10.85 5.56
CA TRP A 310 -0.25 -10.97 5.43
C TRP A 310 -0.70 -12.18 6.25
N ALA A 311 -1.68 -12.02 7.12
CA ALA A 311 -2.17 -13.10 7.97
C ALA A 311 -3.70 -13.11 8.00
N ALA A 312 -4.30 -14.25 7.68
CA ALA A 312 -5.71 -14.53 7.93
C ALA A 312 -5.83 -15.09 9.34
N LEU A 313 -6.56 -14.40 10.21
CA LEU A 313 -6.69 -14.74 11.63
C LEU A 313 -8.02 -14.24 12.17
N ASP A 314 -8.79 -15.13 12.78
CA ASP A 314 -10.01 -14.79 13.53
C ASP A 314 -9.74 -14.79 15.04
N GLY A 315 -10.20 -13.74 15.71
CA GLY A 315 -9.88 -13.53 17.12
C GLY A 315 -8.42 -13.12 17.37
N HIS A 316 -8.01 -13.11 18.62
CA HIS A 316 -6.64 -12.78 19.07
C HIS A 316 -6.11 -11.40 18.65
N GLU A 317 -6.97 -10.47 18.26
CA GLU A 317 -6.60 -9.16 17.71
C GLU A 317 -5.68 -8.35 18.63
N ASP A 318 -5.95 -8.34 19.94
CA ASP A 318 -5.13 -7.62 20.91
C ASP A 318 -3.78 -8.30 21.12
N ALA A 319 -3.77 -9.65 21.20
CA ALA A 319 -2.54 -10.43 21.29
C ALA A 319 -1.67 -10.28 20.03
N LEU A 320 -2.29 -10.25 18.84
CA LEU A 320 -1.62 -10.00 17.57
C LEU A 320 -0.94 -8.62 17.56
N ARG A 321 -1.68 -7.58 17.97
CA ARG A 321 -1.17 -6.22 18.03
C ARG A 321 -0.04 -6.06 19.03
N ALA A 322 -0.22 -6.63 20.22
CA ALA A 322 0.84 -6.65 21.24
C ALA A 322 2.09 -7.37 20.72
N ALA A 323 1.93 -8.54 20.10
CA ALA A 323 3.04 -9.28 19.52
C ALA A 323 3.77 -8.50 18.40
N ALA A 324 3.03 -7.75 17.57
CA ALA A 324 3.62 -6.89 16.55
C ALA A 324 4.38 -5.70 17.18
N GLN A 325 3.79 -5.06 18.18
CA GLN A 325 4.39 -3.93 18.89
C GLN A 325 5.68 -4.32 19.62
N ASP A 326 5.71 -5.48 20.27
CA ASP A 326 6.88 -6.03 20.99
C ASP A 326 8.13 -6.12 20.10
N VAL A 327 7.93 -6.34 18.81
CA VAL A 327 9.02 -6.44 17.82
C VAL A 327 9.24 -5.15 17.03
N GLY A 328 8.60 -4.05 17.43
CA GLY A 328 8.72 -2.75 16.76
C GLY A 328 7.91 -2.67 15.45
N GLY A 329 6.92 -3.50 15.31
CA GLY A 329 6.01 -3.55 14.16
C GLY A 329 4.61 -3.01 14.48
N HIS A 330 3.71 -3.14 13.51
CA HIS A 330 2.30 -2.78 13.66
C HIS A 330 1.40 -3.65 12.78
N ALA A 331 0.18 -3.92 13.26
CA ALA A 331 -0.82 -4.74 12.59
C ALA A 331 -2.06 -3.90 12.23
N THR A 332 -2.40 -3.85 10.95
CA THR A 332 -3.57 -3.17 10.39
C THR A 332 -4.59 -4.21 9.95
N LEU A 333 -5.85 -4.04 10.34
CA LEU A 333 -6.95 -4.88 9.84
C LEU A 333 -7.27 -4.44 8.41
N ALA A 334 -6.79 -5.21 7.44
CA ALA A 334 -6.88 -4.86 6.02
C ALA A 334 -8.27 -5.15 5.42
N SER A 335 -8.88 -6.25 5.85
CA SER A 335 -10.24 -6.66 5.43
C SER A 335 -10.86 -7.53 6.51
N ALA A 336 -12.16 -7.41 6.73
CA ALA A 336 -12.92 -8.28 7.63
C ALA A 336 -14.44 -8.14 7.38
N PRO A 337 -15.26 -9.10 7.85
CA PRO A 337 -16.71 -8.95 7.90
C PRO A 337 -17.14 -7.67 8.63
N ALA A 338 -18.27 -7.10 8.25
CA ALA A 338 -18.76 -5.83 8.82
C ALA A 338 -18.89 -5.86 10.36
N ALA A 339 -19.32 -6.96 10.93
CA ALA A 339 -19.45 -7.15 12.38
C ALA A 339 -18.08 -7.01 13.10
N VAL A 340 -17.02 -7.53 12.51
CA VAL A 340 -15.65 -7.41 13.04
C VAL A 340 -15.16 -5.97 12.93
N ARG A 341 -15.34 -5.33 11.77
CA ARG A 341 -14.95 -3.94 11.52
C ARG A 341 -15.71 -2.92 12.37
N ALA A 342 -16.89 -3.28 12.88
CA ALA A 342 -17.66 -2.41 13.77
C ALA A 342 -17.05 -2.30 15.18
N ARG A 343 -16.29 -3.30 15.63
CA ARG A 343 -15.70 -3.35 16.97
C ARG A 343 -14.18 -3.22 17.01
N ILE A 344 -13.49 -3.59 15.90
CA ILE A 344 -12.03 -3.57 15.85
C ILE A 344 -11.57 -2.38 15.01
N PRO A 345 -10.80 -1.41 15.57
CA PRO A 345 -10.20 -0.35 14.81
C PRO A 345 -9.30 -0.90 13.70
N ALA A 346 -9.39 -0.35 12.48
CA ALA A 346 -8.58 -0.85 11.37
C ALA A 346 -7.09 -0.57 11.58
N LEU A 347 -6.75 0.63 12.06
CA LEU A 347 -5.36 1.03 12.26
C LEU A 347 -4.79 0.46 13.56
N HIS A 348 -3.49 0.24 13.58
CA HIS A 348 -2.76 -0.12 14.79
C HIS A 348 -2.78 1.06 15.78
N PRO A 349 -3.08 0.85 17.06
CA PRO A 349 -3.02 1.91 18.07
C PRO A 349 -1.65 2.58 18.10
N GLN A 350 -1.65 3.90 18.17
CA GLN A 350 -0.42 4.68 18.20
C GLN A 350 -0.10 5.14 19.64
N PRO A 351 1.18 5.37 19.97
CA PRO A 351 1.54 6.04 21.22
C PRO A 351 0.79 7.38 21.36
N PRO A 352 0.34 7.77 22.58
CA PRO A 352 -0.47 8.97 22.79
C PRO A 352 0.13 10.26 22.20
N ALA A 353 1.44 10.40 22.25
CA ALA A 353 2.15 11.56 21.68
C ALA A 353 2.02 11.61 20.14
N ILE A 354 2.08 10.46 19.46
CA ILE A 354 1.94 10.35 18.01
C ILE A 354 0.48 10.60 17.61
N GLU A 355 -0.49 10.06 18.37
CA GLU A 355 -1.90 10.32 18.11
C GLU A 355 -2.26 11.79 18.31
N ALA A 356 -1.76 12.42 19.36
CA ALA A 356 -1.94 13.86 19.58
C ALA A 356 -1.36 14.72 18.46
N LEU A 357 -0.16 14.34 17.94
CA LEU A 357 0.43 15.00 16.77
C LEU A 357 -0.44 14.82 15.53
N SER A 358 -0.88 13.58 15.26
CA SER A 358 -1.75 13.26 14.14
C SER A 358 -3.07 14.04 14.19
N ALA A 359 -3.67 14.15 15.39
CA ALA A 359 -4.89 14.93 15.60
C ALA A 359 -4.66 16.43 15.36
N ARG A 360 -3.51 16.98 15.77
CA ARG A 360 -3.14 18.38 15.48
C ARG A 360 -2.99 18.62 13.98
N ILE A 361 -2.36 17.71 13.26
CA ILE A 361 -2.22 17.81 11.80
C ILE A 361 -3.59 17.76 11.15
N ARG A 362 -4.46 16.81 11.50
CA ARG A 362 -5.82 16.74 10.97
C ARG A 362 -6.56 18.07 11.18
N ARG A 363 -6.57 18.62 12.41
CA ARG A 363 -7.20 19.92 12.69
C ARG A 363 -6.59 21.09 11.93
N ALA A 364 -5.31 21.04 11.59
CA ALA A 364 -4.67 22.09 10.80
C ALA A 364 -5.21 22.12 9.35
N PHE A 365 -5.51 20.97 8.76
CA PHE A 365 -6.05 20.86 7.40
C PHE A 365 -7.59 20.90 7.38
N ASP A 366 -8.25 20.33 8.39
CA ASP A 366 -9.69 20.18 8.50
C ASP A 366 -10.17 20.56 9.93
N PRO A 367 -10.26 21.85 10.26
CA PRO A 367 -10.60 22.29 11.61
C PRO A 367 -12.03 21.97 12.03
N LEU A 368 -12.97 21.86 11.09
CA LEU A 368 -14.37 21.53 11.33
C LEU A 368 -14.65 20.03 11.22
N GLY A 369 -13.63 19.24 10.86
CA GLY A 369 -13.72 17.78 10.73
C GLY A 369 -14.68 17.34 9.62
N VAL A 370 -14.76 18.07 8.52
CA VAL A 370 -15.60 17.74 7.35
C VAL A 370 -15.26 16.37 6.81
N PHE A 371 -13.97 15.98 6.86
CA PHE A 371 -13.47 14.68 6.37
C PHE A 371 -13.38 13.61 7.47
N GLU A 372 -13.76 13.94 8.71
CA GLU A 372 -13.76 12.98 9.81
C GLU A 372 -15.11 12.26 9.88
N ILE A 373 -15.15 11.08 9.32
CA ILE A 373 -16.35 10.28 9.09
C ILE A 373 -16.44 9.04 9.99
N ASN A 374 -15.69 8.99 11.08
CA ASN A 374 -15.58 7.83 11.97
C ASN A 374 -15.17 6.52 11.26
N ARG A 375 -14.43 6.65 10.16
CA ARG A 375 -13.89 5.49 9.44
C ARG A 375 -12.89 4.70 10.28
N PHE A 376 -12.09 5.44 11.05
CA PHE A 376 -11.13 4.86 11.98
C PHE A 376 -11.69 5.10 13.38
N LEU A 377 -12.19 4.03 13.98
CA LEU A 377 -12.63 4.07 15.36
C LEU A 377 -11.45 4.55 16.21
N ASP A 378 -11.64 5.64 16.94
CA ASP A 378 -10.67 6.05 17.94
C ASP A 378 -10.62 4.93 18.99
N THR A 379 -9.42 4.48 19.32
CA THR A 379 -9.22 3.56 20.43
C THR A 379 -9.67 4.31 21.68
N PRO A 380 -10.64 3.81 22.47
CA PRO A 380 -10.98 4.46 23.73
C PRO A 380 -9.68 4.58 24.52
N HIS A 381 -9.26 5.81 24.82
CA HIS A 381 -8.20 6.01 25.78
C HIS A 381 -8.74 5.46 27.10
N ALA A 382 -8.12 4.38 27.61
CA ALA A 382 -8.34 3.97 28.99
C ALA A 382 -7.94 5.18 29.85
N ASN A 383 -8.95 5.77 30.51
CA ASN A 383 -8.76 6.83 31.51
C ASN A 383 -7.93 6.31 32.68
#